data_24d9160c321578680aa1c300e2132873
#
_entry.id   24d9160c321578680aa1c300e2132873
#
_cell.length_a   1.000
_cell.length_b   1.000
_cell.length_c   1.000
_cell.angle_alpha   90.00
_cell.angle_beta   90.00
_cell.angle_gamma   90.00
#
_symmetry.space_group_name_H-M   'P 1'
#
loop_
_entity.id
_entity.type
_entity.pdbx_description
1 polymer ?
#
loop_
_entity_poly.entity_id
_entity_poly.type
_entity_poly.pdbx_seq_one_letter_code
_entity_poly.pdbx_strand_id
1 'polypeptide(L)'
;LVSEEEIIFTDVMVGLSDTYNLEITNIGNGGLIIDTVYFDNDVFNSSFTTALVEVGDPILLPIIFTPLAIETYSASLFIETNDYNNQVLSIGLLGYGIESNPNIYISPDTLDFGVVSLGDSGHVWFTIHNIGVNDLEIEEVQFGLGEDSPFSTDFEEATISSEGEISVIIHYFYPDQRIAFQDTLYVY
;
A
#
# COMPACT_ATOMS: atom_id res chain seq x y z
N LEU A 1 3.76 -32.63 -10.36
CA LEU A 1 2.87 -32.37 -9.20
C LEU A 1 2.85 -30.88 -8.91
N VAL A 2 1.69 -30.33 -8.73
CA VAL A 2 1.51 -28.97 -8.18
C VAL A 2 1.15 -29.08 -6.70
N SER A 3 1.54 -28.07 -5.90
CA SER A 3 1.34 -28.10 -4.45
C SER A 3 -0.12 -27.82 -4.05
N GLU A 4 -0.89 -27.14 -4.92
CA GLU A 4 -2.21 -26.62 -4.58
C GLU A 4 -3.24 -26.94 -5.66
N GLU A 5 -4.49 -27.17 -5.23
CA GLU A 5 -5.68 -27.27 -6.12
C GLU A 5 -6.44 -25.94 -6.20
N GLU A 6 -6.29 -25.10 -5.19
CA GLU A 6 -6.86 -23.75 -5.11
C GLU A 6 -5.89 -22.79 -4.42
N ILE A 7 -5.78 -21.55 -4.92
CA ILE A 7 -4.96 -20.49 -4.37
C ILE A 7 -5.88 -19.33 -3.99
N ILE A 8 -5.73 -18.83 -2.76
CA ILE A 8 -6.55 -17.76 -2.22
C ILE A 8 -5.67 -16.55 -1.87
N PHE A 9 -5.98 -15.43 -2.51
CA PHE A 9 -5.42 -14.11 -2.17
C PHE A 9 -6.42 -13.40 -1.26
N THR A 10 -6.03 -13.11 -0.03
CA THR A 10 -6.87 -12.47 0.97
C THR A 10 -6.49 -11.01 1.14
N ASP A 11 -7.53 -10.13 1.19
CA ASP A 11 -7.39 -8.72 1.61
C ASP A 11 -6.34 -7.92 0.81
N VAL A 12 -6.40 -8.03 -0.52
CA VAL A 12 -5.54 -7.24 -1.42
C VAL A 12 -6.22 -5.90 -1.72
N MET A 13 -5.53 -4.80 -1.43
CA MET A 13 -6.06 -3.46 -1.68
C MET A 13 -6.23 -3.19 -3.17
N VAL A 14 -7.34 -2.54 -3.56
CA VAL A 14 -7.59 -2.16 -4.95
C VAL A 14 -6.44 -1.35 -5.52
N GLY A 15 -5.92 -1.77 -6.68
CA GLY A 15 -4.79 -1.15 -7.37
C GLY A 15 -3.40 -1.62 -6.90
N LEU A 16 -3.32 -2.38 -5.79
CA LEU A 16 -2.09 -3.05 -5.38
C LEU A 16 -2.08 -4.51 -5.84
N SER A 17 -0.90 -5.10 -5.85
CA SER A 17 -0.72 -6.49 -6.25
C SER A 17 -0.17 -7.33 -5.11
N ASP A 18 -0.66 -8.56 -5.01
CA ASP A 18 -0.05 -9.61 -4.20
C ASP A 18 0.42 -10.76 -5.09
N THR A 19 1.45 -11.50 -4.64
CA THR A 19 2.09 -12.55 -5.42
C THR A 19 2.17 -13.84 -4.61
N TYR A 20 1.56 -14.89 -5.16
CA TYR A 20 1.72 -16.26 -4.69
C TYR A 20 2.72 -17.02 -5.58
N ASN A 21 3.66 -17.74 -4.99
CA ASN A 21 4.63 -18.56 -5.72
C ASN A 21 4.21 -20.04 -5.67
N LEU A 22 3.58 -20.50 -6.74
CA LEU A 22 3.17 -21.89 -6.88
C LEU A 22 4.40 -22.77 -7.15
N GLU A 23 4.62 -23.77 -6.30
CA GLU A 23 5.67 -24.76 -6.51
C GLU A 23 5.22 -25.85 -7.48
N ILE A 24 6.01 -26.10 -8.52
CA ILE A 24 5.80 -27.17 -9.49
C ILE A 24 6.99 -28.12 -9.44
N THR A 25 6.72 -29.37 -9.10
CA THR A 25 7.74 -30.43 -9.03
C THR A 25 7.51 -31.51 -10.10
N ASN A 26 8.52 -31.81 -10.86
CA ASN A 26 8.50 -32.94 -11.76
C ASN A 26 8.82 -34.25 -11.00
N ILE A 27 7.80 -35.09 -10.81
CA ILE A 27 7.90 -36.41 -10.17
C ILE A 27 7.98 -37.57 -11.18
N GLY A 28 8.09 -37.23 -12.47
CA GLY A 28 8.24 -38.20 -13.56
C GLY A 28 9.66 -38.75 -13.68
N ASN A 29 9.97 -39.30 -14.83
CA ASN A 29 11.29 -39.86 -15.15
C ASN A 29 11.98 -39.21 -16.37
N GLY A 30 11.40 -38.15 -16.91
CA GLY A 30 11.91 -37.32 -18.00
C GLY A 30 11.63 -35.84 -17.73
N GLY A 31 12.25 -34.93 -18.49
CA GLY A 31 12.04 -33.51 -18.33
C GLY A 31 10.57 -33.10 -18.59
N LEU A 32 10.00 -32.33 -17.68
CA LEU A 32 8.67 -31.72 -17.82
C LEU A 32 8.81 -30.34 -18.43
N ILE A 33 8.19 -30.13 -19.59
CA ILE A 33 8.13 -28.78 -20.21
C ILE A 33 6.81 -28.14 -19.81
N ILE A 34 6.88 -26.97 -19.25
CA ILE A 34 5.74 -26.04 -19.12
C ILE A 34 5.81 -25.11 -20.32
N ASP A 35 4.83 -25.18 -21.20
CA ASP A 35 4.82 -24.48 -22.48
C ASP A 35 4.12 -23.12 -22.35
N THR A 36 2.92 -23.12 -21.79
CA THR A 36 2.08 -21.92 -21.67
C THR A 36 1.40 -21.87 -20.31
N VAL A 37 1.27 -20.66 -19.78
CA VAL A 37 0.48 -20.34 -18.57
C VAL A 37 -0.50 -19.23 -18.94
N TYR A 38 -1.79 -19.43 -18.66
CA TYR A 38 -2.82 -18.42 -18.91
C TYR A 38 -3.95 -18.48 -17.88
N PHE A 39 -4.73 -17.41 -17.84
CA PHE A 39 -5.80 -17.18 -16.89
C PHE A 39 -7.10 -16.84 -17.66
N ASP A 40 -8.25 -17.15 -17.07
CA ASP A 40 -9.56 -16.78 -17.63
C ASP A 40 -10.10 -15.44 -17.05
N ASN A 41 -9.31 -14.74 -16.24
CA ASN A 41 -9.62 -13.41 -15.71
C ASN A 41 -8.34 -12.57 -15.63
N ASP A 42 -8.35 -11.40 -16.25
CA ASP A 42 -7.18 -10.52 -16.44
C ASP A 42 -6.66 -9.87 -15.14
N VAL A 43 -7.40 -9.93 -14.02
CA VAL A 43 -6.91 -9.46 -12.72
C VAL A 43 -5.85 -10.39 -12.13
N PHE A 44 -5.73 -11.60 -12.69
CA PHE A 44 -4.66 -12.55 -12.40
C PHE A 44 -3.71 -12.61 -13.58
N ASN A 45 -2.42 -12.59 -13.30
CA ASN A 45 -1.39 -12.70 -14.32
C ASN A 45 -0.13 -13.39 -13.78
N SER A 46 0.84 -13.64 -14.66
CA SER A 46 2.14 -14.20 -14.30
C SER A 46 3.22 -13.63 -15.22
N SER A 47 4.39 -13.40 -14.68
CA SER A 47 5.59 -13.06 -15.46
C SER A 47 6.29 -14.31 -16.05
N PHE A 48 5.76 -15.49 -15.75
CA PHE A 48 6.29 -16.76 -16.25
C PHE A 48 6.10 -16.90 -17.77
N THR A 49 7.08 -17.47 -18.46
CA THR A 49 7.02 -17.69 -19.91
C THR A 49 6.96 -19.19 -20.22
N THR A 50 8.09 -19.87 -20.15
CA THR A 50 8.21 -21.30 -20.37
C THR A 50 9.37 -21.86 -19.54
N ALA A 51 9.33 -23.12 -19.15
CA ALA A 51 10.42 -23.75 -18.42
C ALA A 51 10.54 -25.26 -18.69
N LEU A 52 11.76 -25.75 -18.56
CA LEU A 52 12.04 -27.16 -18.37
C LEU A 52 12.22 -27.43 -16.87
N VAL A 53 11.39 -28.31 -16.33
CA VAL A 53 11.44 -28.75 -14.93
C VAL A 53 12.12 -30.08 -14.87
N GLU A 54 13.33 -30.14 -14.33
CA GLU A 54 14.08 -31.39 -14.19
C GLU A 54 13.48 -32.30 -13.11
N VAL A 55 13.78 -33.58 -13.19
CA VAL A 55 13.22 -34.55 -12.23
C VAL A 55 13.74 -34.26 -10.82
N GLY A 56 12.80 -33.97 -9.91
CA GLY A 56 13.09 -33.72 -8.50
C GLY A 56 13.49 -32.29 -8.16
N ASP A 57 13.73 -31.41 -9.16
CA ASP A 57 14.07 -30.01 -8.93
C ASP A 57 12.81 -29.15 -9.11
N PRO A 58 12.25 -28.57 -8.04
CA PRO A 58 11.05 -27.72 -8.15
C PRO A 58 11.37 -26.37 -8.77
N ILE A 59 10.36 -25.81 -9.45
CA ILE A 59 10.37 -24.41 -9.88
C ILE A 59 9.24 -23.64 -9.18
N LEU A 60 9.38 -22.32 -9.10
CA LEU A 60 8.34 -21.41 -8.61
C LEU A 60 7.71 -20.67 -9.79
N LEU A 61 6.39 -20.76 -9.89
CA LEU A 61 5.57 -20.02 -10.84
C LEU A 61 4.87 -18.89 -10.08
N PRO A 62 5.26 -17.61 -10.30
CA PRO A 62 4.61 -16.50 -9.64
C PRO A 62 3.23 -16.28 -10.24
N ILE A 63 2.22 -16.16 -9.39
CA ILE A 63 0.85 -15.80 -9.72
C ILE A 63 0.56 -14.47 -9.04
N ILE A 64 0.19 -13.46 -9.82
CA ILE A 64 -0.01 -12.09 -9.36
C ILE A 64 -1.50 -11.78 -9.44
N PHE A 65 -2.07 -11.30 -8.35
CA PHE A 65 -3.44 -10.81 -8.27
C PHE A 65 -3.45 -9.29 -8.06
N THR A 66 -4.21 -8.57 -8.89
CA THR A 66 -4.36 -7.11 -8.82
C THR A 66 -5.84 -6.77 -8.94
N PRO A 67 -6.57 -6.59 -7.81
CA PRO A 67 -7.99 -6.26 -7.85
C PRO A 67 -8.23 -4.85 -8.41
N LEU A 68 -9.29 -4.69 -9.22
CA LEU A 68 -9.70 -3.41 -9.80
C LEU A 68 -10.88 -2.77 -9.06
N ALA A 69 -11.57 -3.52 -8.19
CA ALA A 69 -12.70 -3.07 -7.39
C ALA A 69 -12.78 -3.83 -6.06
N ILE A 70 -13.61 -3.33 -5.14
CA ILE A 70 -13.90 -3.96 -3.86
C ILE A 70 -14.90 -5.09 -4.08
N GLU A 71 -14.41 -6.24 -4.51
CA GLU A 71 -15.22 -7.41 -4.80
C GLU A 71 -14.42 -8.70 -4.71
N THR A 72 -15.12 -9.82 -4.80
CA THR A 72 -14.51 -11.15 -4.88
C THR A 72 -14.30 -11.52 -6.34
N TYR A 73 -13.08 -11.94 -6.66
CA TYR A 73 -12.68 -12.42 -7.97
C TYR A 73 -12.45 -13.93 -7.93
N SER A 74 -12.99 -14.64 -8.94
CA SER A 74 -12.68 -16.04 -9.16
C SER A 74 -12.14 -16.24 -10.57
N ALA A 75 -11.17 -17.13 -10.69
CA ALA A 75 -10.55 -17.47 -11.96
C ALA A 75 -10.01 -18.90 -11.93
N SER A 76 -9.56 -19.36 -13.10
CA SER A 76 -8.77 -20.57 -13.27
C SER A 76 -7.43 -20.21 -13.88
N LEU A 77 -6.37 -20.72 -13.28
CA LEU A 77 -5.04 -20.81 -13.88
C LEU A 77 -4.96 -22.08 -14.70
N PHE A 78 -4.50 -21.97 -15.94
CA PHE A 78 -4.23 -23.10 -16.83
C PHE A 78 -2.74 -23.19 -17.12
N ILE A 79 -2.18 -24.39 -17.00
CA ILE A 79 -0.76 -24.69 -17.25
C ILE A 79 -0.69 -25.78 -18.30
N GLU A 80 -0.19 -25.45 -19.49
CA GLU A 80 0.04 -26.42 -20.56
C GLU A 80 1.40 -27.10 -20.43
N THR A 81 1.39 -28.43 -20.54
CA THR A 81 2.61 -29.23 -20.33
C THR A 81 2.76 -30.34 -21.39
N ASN A 82 3.95 -30.93 -21.46
CA ASN A 82 4.21 -32.12 -22.25
C ASN A 82 3.89 -33.44 -21.49
N ASP A 83 3.28 -33.39 -20.31
CA ASP A 83 2.85 -34.62 -19.59
C ASP A 83 1.69 -35.26 -20.35
N TYR A 84 1.89 -36.51 -20.77
CA TYR A 84 0.89 -37.28 -21.55
C TYR A 84 -0.47 -37.40 -20.83
N ASN A 85 -0.45 -37.50 -19.50
CA ASN A 85 -1.67 -37.69 -18.69
C ASN A 85 -2.28 -36.33 -18.25
N ASN A 86 -1.49 -35.27 -18.22
CA ASN A 86 -1.88 -33.94 -17.69
C ASN A 86 -1.40 -32.83 -18.64
N GLN A 87 -1.87 -32.84 -19.90
CA GLN A 87 -1.47 -31.87 -20.89
C GLN A 87 -1.87 -30.46 -20.51
N VAL A 88 -2.97 -30.29 -19.76
CA VAL A 88 -3.43 -29.05 -19.19
C VAL A 88 -3.80 -29.27 -17.73
N LEU A 89 -3.13 -28.60 -16.83
CA LEU A 89 -3.49 -28.52 -15.41
C LEU A 89 -4.35 -27.29 -15.19
N SER A 90 -5.38 -27.40 -14.33
CA SER A 90 -6.21 -26.29 -13.92
C SER A 90 -6.21 -26.14 -12.40
N ILE A 91 -6.00 -24.92 -11.91
CA ILE A 91 -5.98 -24.55 -10.49
C ILE A 91 -6.97 -23.43 -10.28
N GLY A 92 -7.85 -23.56 -9.27
CA GLY A 92 -8.78 -22.52 -8.88
C GLY A 92 -8.06 -21.33 -8.25
N LEU A 93 -8.49 -20.12 -8.59
CA LEU A 93 -8.02 -18.88 -7.99
C LEU A 93 -9.17 -18.13 -7.37
N LEU A 94 -8.98 -17.63 -6.17
CA LEU A 94 -9.91 -16.76 -5.47
C LEU A 94 -9.16 -15.56 -4.93
N GLY A 95 -9.69 -14.34 -5.14
CA GLY A 95 -9.08 -13.12 -4.65
C GLY A 95 -10.13 -12.16 -4.10
N TYR A 96 -9.78 -11.44 -3.03
CA TYR A 96 -10.63 -10.44 -2.39
C TYR A 96 -10.00 -9.06 -2.52
N GLY A 97 -10.65 -8.18 -3.30
CA GLY A 97 -10.30 -6.77 -3.35
C GLY A 97 -10.91 -6.03 -2.16
N ILE A 98 -10.08 -5.33 -1.40
CA ILE A 98 -10.52 -4.50 -0.28
C ILE A 98 -10.28 -3.02 -0.56
N GLU A 99 -10.89 -2.16 0.27
CA GLU A 99 -10.75 -0.72 0.14
C GLU A 99 -9.29 -0.28 0.33
N SER A 100 -8.87 0.63 -0.53
CA SER A 100 -7.59 1.32 -0.38
C SER A 100 -7.88 2.74 0.09
N ASN A 101 -7.41 3.10 1.27
CA ASN A 101 -7.64 4.42 1.86
C ASN A 101 -6.32 5.18 2.03
N PRO A 102 -6.36 6.53 2.00
CA PRO A 102 -5.26 7.31 2.54
C PRO A 102 -5.12 7.03 4.04
N ASN A 103 -3.92 7.14 4.56
CA ASN A 103 -3.65 6.95 5.98
C ASN A 103 -2.68 8.01 6.47
N ILE A 104 -3.16 8.88 7.34
CA ILE A 104 -2.39 10.01 7.86
C ILE A 104 -1.51 9.58 9.04
N TYR A 105 -0.24 9.99 9.02
CA TYR A 105 0.65 9.96 10.16
C TYR A 105 1.31 11.33 10.32
N ILE A 106 1.35 11.86 11.54
CA ILE A 106 1.92 13.18 11.86
C ILE A 106 3.12 13.03 12.78
N SER A 107 4.20 13.75 12.48
CA SER A 107 5.44 13.72 13.25
C SER A 107 6.12 15.10 13.30
N PRO A 108 6.53 15.56 14.49
CA PRO A 108 6.19 15.06 15.82
C PRO A 108 4.73 15.31 16.18
N ASP A 109 4.19 14.58 17.15
CA ASP A 109 2.83 14.73 17.69
C ASP A 109 2.69 15.89 18.67
N THR A 110 3.82 16.46 19.08
CA THR A 110 3.90 17.62 20.01
C THR A 110 4.91 18.62 19.49
N LEU A 111 4.52 19.87 19.41
CA LEU A 111 5.34 20.99 18.95
C LEU A 111 5.76 21.85 20.14
N ASP A 112 7.07 21.90 20.42
CA ASP A 112 7.64 22.70 21.50
C ASP A 112 8.41 23.90 20.92
N PHE A 113 7.94 25.09 21.18
CA PHE A 113 8.58 26.35 20.77
C PHE A 113 9.71 26.77 21.72
N GLY A 114 9.91 26.04 22.83
CA GLY A 114 10.86 26.41 23.85
C GLY A 114 10.55 27.77 24.47
N VAL A 115 11.60 28.55 24.76
CA VAL A 115 11.49 29.88 25.35
C VAL A 115 11.60 30.91 24.23
N VAL A 116 10.49 31.63 23.97
CA VAL A 116 10.46 32.75 23.05
C VAL A 116 10.48 34.07 23.85
N SER A 117 11.34 35.04 23.49
CA SER A 117 11.44 36.32 24.17
C SER A 117 10.23 37.20 23.89
N LEU A 118 9.91 38.10 24.83
CA LEU A 118 8.84 39.09 24.64
C LEU A 118 9.06 39.95 23.38
N GLY A 119 8.05 40.04 22.54
CA GLY A 119 8.09 40.74 21.26
C GLY A 119 8.80 40.00 20.13
N ASP A 120 9.29 38.81 20.38
CA ASP A 120 9.87 37.93 19.38
C ASP A 120 8.84 36.92 18.85
N SER A 121 9.18 36.27 17.76
CA SER A 121 8.44 35.12 17.16
C SER A 121 9.30 33.89 17.16
N GLY A 122 8.66 32.76 17.26
CA GLY A 122 9.25 31.43 17.06
C GLY A 122 8.54 30.69 15.93
N HIS A 123 9.16 29.62 15.44
CA HIS A 123 8.53 28.72 14.48
C HIS A 123 9.04 27.31 14.69
N VAL A 124 8.18 26.35 14.41
CA VAL A 124 8.48 24.91 14.42
C VAL A 124 7.81 24.27 13.22
N TRP A 125 8.26 23.08 12.84
CA TRP A 125 7.68 22.30 11.77
C TRP A 125 7.16 20.98 12.30
N PHE A 126 6.10 20.50 11.66
CA PHE A 126 5.70 19.11 11.70
C PHE A 126 5.53 18.58 10.28
N THR A 127 5.57 17.27 10.13
CA THR A 127 5.41 16.61 8.85
C THR A 127 4.14 15.79 8.87
N ILE A 128 3.35 15.92 7.83
CA ILE A 128 2.20 15.07 7.53
C ILE A 128 2.65 14.04 6.51
N HIS A 129 2.52 12.77 6.84
CA HIS A 129 2.84 11.65 5.97
C HIS A 129 1.54 10.97 5.54
N ASN A 130 1.45 10.61 4.28
CA ASN A 130 0.44 9.68 3.81
C ASN A 130 1.08 8.28 3.75
N ILE A 131 0.81 7.46 4.75
CA ILE A 131 1.26 6.06 4.80
C ILE A 131 0.23 5.08 4.22
N GLY A 132 -0.80 5.61 3.55
CA GLY A 132 -1.81 4.88 2.81
C GLY A 132 -1.48 4.75 1.33
N VAL A 133 -2.39 4.14 0.56
CA VAL A 133 -2.19 3.82 -0.86
C VAL A 133 -2.91 4.74 -1.82
N ASN A 134 -3.82 5.59 -1.34
CA ASN A 134 -4.48 6.64 -2.12
C ASN A 134 -3.98 8.02 -1.70
N ASP A 135 -4.22 9.01 -2.54
CA ASP A 135 -3.91 10.40 -2.24
C ASP A 135 -4.67 10.85 -0.99
N LEU A 136 -3.95 11.51 -0.08
CA LEU A 136 -4.49 12.12 1.14
C LEU A 136 -4.72 13.62 0.87
N GLU A 137 -5.95 14.04 0.98
CA GLU A 137 -6.33 15.45 0.85
C GLU A 137 -6.36 16.09 2.24
N ILE A 138 -5.63 17.20 2.41
CA ILE A 138 -5.63 18.02 3.60
C ILE A 138 -6.28 19.34 3.21
N GLU A 139 -7.45 19.61 3.77
CA GLU A 139 -8.22 20.82 3.46
C GLU A 139 -7.73 22.01 4.26
N GLU A 140 -7.42 21.83 5.55
CA GLU A 140 -7.00 22.92 6.42
C GLU A 140 -6.26 22.43 7.67
N VAL A 141 -5.55 23.37 8.31
CA VAL A 141 -4.94 23.21 9.63
C VAL A 141 -5.54 24.27 10.55
N GLN A 142 -6.20 23.85 11.62
CA GLN A 142 -6.87 24.72 12.57
C GLN A 142 -6.29 24.65 13.97
N PHE A 143 -6.41 25.74 14.72
CA PHE A 143 -6.06 25.80 16.14
C PHE A 143 -7.33 25.75 17.01
N GLY A 144 -7.26 25.00 18.11
CA GLY A 144 -8.41 24.78 19.00
C GLY A 144 -8.98 26.06 19.62
N LEU A 145 -8.12 27.06 19.85
CA LEU A 145 -8.55 28.38 20.34
C LEU A 145 -9.04 29.30 19.20
N GLY A 146 -8.99 28.85 17.94
CA GLY A 146 -9.42 29.64 16.78
C GLY A 146 -8.65 30.96 16.66
N GLU A 147 -9.37 32.07 16.49
CA GLU A 147 -8.78 33.40 16.35
C GLU A 147 -8.06 33.91 17.62
N ASP A 148 -8.32 33.31 18.79
CA ASP A 148 -7.64 33.62 20.04
C ASP A 148 -6.32 32.87 20.21
N SER A 149 -5.96 31.98 19.26
CA SER A 149 -4.69 31.25 19.28
C SER A 149 -3.50 32.20 19.05
N PRO A 150 -2.44 32.11 19.84
CA PRO A 150 -1.19 32.81 19.56
C PRO A 150 -0.36 32.11 18.46
N PHE A 151 -0.85 31.03 17.93
CA PHE A 151 -0.21 30.25 16.86
C PHE A 151 -0.90 30.54 15.53
N SER A 152 -0.13 30.47 14.45
CA SER A 152 -0.63 30.63 13.09
C SER A 152 0.15 29.74 12.12
N THR A 153 -0.42 29.53 10.93
CA THR A 153 0.24 28.82 9.83
C THR A 153 -0.09 29.50 8.52
N ASP A 154 0.80 29.35 7.53
CA ASP A 154 0.58 29.77 6.15
C ASP A 154 0.05 28.59 5.28
N PHE A 155 -0.26 27.47 5.92
CA PHE A 155 -0.81 26.31 5.22
C PHE A 155 -2.23 26.62 4.73
N GLU A 156 -2.51 26.28 3.47
CA GLU A 156 -3.84 26.40 2.86
C GLU A 156 -4.44 25.00 2.67
N GLU A 157 -4.09 24.32 1.59
CA GLU A 157 -4.54 22.98 1.26
C GLU A 157 -3.40 22.18 0.61
N ALA A 158 -3.46 20.85 0.65
CA ALA A 158 -2.51 20.01 -0.03
C ALA A 158 -3.08 18.62 -0.33
N THR A 159 -2.62 18.04 -1.45
CA THR A 159 -2.79 16.61 -1.77
C THR A 159 -1.44 15.92 -1.59
N ILE A 160 -1.40 14.89 -0.76
CA ILE A 160 -0.20 14.09 -0.48
C ILE A 160 -0.39 12.73 -1.12
N SER A 161 0.40 12.45 -2.16
CA SER A 161 0.36 11.15 -2.83
C SER A 161 0.72 10.00 -1.87
N SER A 162 0.35 8.77 -2.25
CA SER A 162 0.77 7.56 -1.53
C SER A 162 2.26 7.58 -1.21
N GLU A 163 2.62 7.24 0.02
CA GLU A 163 3.99 7.28 0.57
C GLU A 163 4.66 8.66 0.54
N GLY A 164 3.90 9.72 0.22
CA GLY A 164 4.38 11.10 0.20
C GLY A 164 4.32 11.78 1.56
N GLU A 165 4.95 12.96 1.64
CA GLU A 165 4.95 13.78 2.84
C GLU A 165 4.99 15.28 2.51
N ILE A 166 4.50 16.10 3.43
CA ILE A 166 4.66 17.56 3.41
C ILE A 166 5.06 18.07 4.78
N SER A 167 5.86 19.14 4.81
CA SER A 167 6.21 19.84 6.04
C SER A 167 5.37 21.11 6.18
N VAL A 168 4.74 21.26 7.33
CA VAL A 168 3.92 22.43 7.68
C VAL A 168 4.64 23.23 8.75
N ILE A 169 4.73 24.55 8.55
CA ILE A 169 5.32 25.48 9.51
C ILE A 169 4.24 26.06 10.40
N ILE A 170 4.52 26.10 11.69
CA ILE A 170 3.70 26.79 12.69
C ILE A 170 4.51 27.95 13.26
N HIS A 171 3.91 29.11 13.25
CA HIS A 171 4.45 30.33 13.80
C HIS A 171 3.82 30.61 15.16
N TYR A 172 4.63 31.10 16.07
CA TYR A 172 4.22 31.61 17.37
C TYR A 172 4.70 33.03 17.53
N PHE A 173 3.78 33.95 17.81
CA PHE A 173 4.10 35.30 18.15
C PHE A 173 3.82 35.54 19.63
N TYR A 174 4.84 35.92 20.42
CA TYR A 174 4.73 36.13 21.83
C TYR A 174 4.27 37.58 22.13
N PRO A 175 2.99 37.82 22.49
CA PRO A 175 2.49 39.11 22.88
C PRO A 175 2.98 39.46 24.29
N ASP A 176 2.77 40.69 24.74
CA ASP A 176 3.32 41.39 25.89
C ASP A 176 3.15 40.76 27.30
N GLN A 177 2.85 39.46 27.44
CA GLN A 177 2.60 38.84 28.75
C GLN A 177 3.46 37.58 28.96
N ARG A 178 4.08 37.45 30.15
CA ARG A 178 4.83 36.25 30.55
C ARG A 178 3.88 35.12 30.95
N ILE A 179 3.28 34.45 29.99
CA ILE A 179 2.43 33.28 30.20
C ILE A 179 2.92 32.11 29.29
N ALA A 180 2.76 30.86 29.77
CA ALA A 180 2.88 29.72 28.90
C ALA A 180 1.58 29.58 28.12
N PHE A 181 1.65 29.40 26.80
CA PHE A 181 0.53 29.14 25.95
C PHE A 181 0.55 27.68 25.51
N GLN A 182 -0.62 27.09 25.45
CA GLN A 182 -0.85 25.75 24.91
C GLN A 182 -2.13 25.76 24.09
N ASP A 183 -2.08 25.12 22.94
CA ASP A 183 -3.24 24.96 22.07
C ASP A 183 -3.19 23.57 21.43
N THR A 184 -4.28 23.15 20.83
CA THR A 184 -4.39 21.92 20.07
C THR A 184 -4.51 22.25 18.59
N LEU A 185 -3.69 21.61 17.76
CA LEU A 185 -3.73 21.74 16.32
C LEU A 185 -4.54 20.58 15.75
N TYR A 186 -5.46 20.89 14.86
CA TYR A 186 -6.27 19.92 14.11
C TYR A 186 -5.89 19.99 12.63
N VAL A 187 -5.79 18.83 12.01
CA VAL A 187 -5.55 18.64 10.57
C VAL A 187 -6.80 17.98 10.00
N TYR A 188 -7.42 18.58 8.99
CA TYR A 188 -8.64 18.12 8.35
C TYR A 188 -8.41 17.77 6.89
#